data_e2f4d4ef77bbfa1421c5d0142be6f414
#
_entry.id   e2f4d4ef77bbfa1421c5d0142be6f414
#
_cell.length_a   1.000
_cell.length_b   1.000
_cell.length_c   1.000
_cell.angle_alpha   90.00
_cell.angle_beta   90.00
_cell.angle_gamma   90.00
#
_symmetry.space_group_name_H-M   'P 1'
#
loop_
_entity.id
_entity.type
_entity.pdbx_description
1 polymer ?
#
loop_
_entity_poly.entity_id
_entity_poly.type
_entity_poly.pdbx_seq_one_letter_code
_entity_poly.pdbx_strand_id
1 'polypeptide(L)'
;GDSILLGHNVNFDINFLYDNTLEWLDRYLDNDYIDTLKFSNKALPELPSHKLADIAKYFDIEQKEAHRALADCRTTLEVYKELKAFIVENNINLKAPAQRMNIPKPQPKRAKDIVSENTEFNQSNAVFGKVFVFTGTLEKMSREEAMRKVVDLGGINGDNVTKKTNFLVIGNDPTSNNYYGAVLKDGKSSKQRKAEEYKLKGQDIEIISENLFYKIIEDIT
;
A
#
# COMPACT_ATOMS: atom_id res chain seq x y z
N GLY A 1 -12.15 -15.69 7.69
CA GLY A 1 -11.52 -16.37 8.83
C GLY A 1 -10.08 -15.93 9.00
N ASP A 2 -9.35 -16.45 9.98
CA ASP A 2 -8.04 -15.97 10.41
C ASP A 2 -6.86 -16.53 9.57
N SER A 3 -7.12 -16.94 8.33
CA SER A 3 -6.09 -17.48 7.44
C SER A 3 -5.14 -16.39 6.98
N ILE A 4 -3.83 -16.70 6.97
CA ILE A 4 -2.83 -15.81 6.40
C ILE A 4 -2.95 -15.84 4.87
N LEU A 5 -3.01 -14.69 4.24
CA LEU A 5 -3.02 -14.55 2.79
C LEU A 5 -1.58 -14.55 2.26
N LEU A 6 -1.33 -15.28 1.18
CA LEU A 6 -0.02 -15.32 0.53
C LEU A 6 -0.17 -14.81 -0.91
N GLY A 7 0.71 -13.88 -1.29
CA GLY A 7 0.74 -13.39 -2.66
C GLY A 7 2.10 -12.82 -3.05
N HIS A 8 2.18 -12.36 -4.29
CA HIS A 8 3.35 -11.69 -4.84
C HIS A 8 2.95 -10.30 -5.34
N ASN A 9 3.49 -9.25 -4.75
CA ASN A 9 3.05 -7.86 -4.98
C ASN A 9 1.58 -7.65 -4.59
N VAL A 10 1.23 -8.13 -3.42
CA VAL A 10 -0.17 -8.32 -3.00
C VAL A 10 -0.92 -7.05 -2.60
N ASN A 11 -0.28 -5.90 -2.56
CA ASN A 11 -0.93 -4.67 -2.08
C ASN A 11 -2.18 -4.30 -2.88
N PHE A 12 -2.11 -4.43 -4.21
CA PHE A 12 -3.27 -4.18 -5.07
C PHE A 12 -4.43 -5.11 -4.72
N ASP A 13 -4.15 -6.42 -4.60
CA ASP A 13 -5.16 -7.43 -4.30
C ASP A 13 -5.77 -7.23 -2.91
N ILE A 14 -4.95 -6.94 -1.91
CA ILE A 14 -5.40 -6.69 -0.53
C ILE A 14 -6.27 -5.42 -0.47
N ASN A 15 -5.85 -4.33 -1.11
CA ASN A 15 -6.65 -3.10 -1.12
C ASN A 15 -7.97 -3.29 -1.87
N PHE A 16 -7.94 -3.98 -3.00
CA PHE A 16 -9.16 -4.32 -3.74
C PHE A 16 -10.12 -5.16 -2.88
N LEU A 17 -9.61 -6.20 -2.22
CA LEU A 17 -10.42 -7.02 -1.33
C LEU A 17 -10.94 -6.21 -0.13
N TYR A 18 -10.11 -5.36 0.45
CA TYR A 18 -10.50 -4.50 1.57
C TYR A 18 -11.68 -3.60 1.21
N ASP A 19 -11.59 -2.87 0.09
CA ASP A 19 -12.66 -1.98 -0.37
C ASP A 19 -13.95 -2.77 -0.65
N ASN A 20 -13.86 -3.91 -1.34
CA ASN A 20 -15.03 -4.71 -1.70
C ASN A 20 -15.66 -5.44 -0.50
N THR A 21 -14.86 -5.94 0.43
CA THR A 21 -15.42 -6.58 1.64
C THR A 21 -16.10 -5.56 2.55
N LEU A 22 -15.62 -4.33 2.57
CA LEU A 22 -16.27 -3.25 3.31
C LEU A 22 -17.60 -2.86 2.64
N GLU A 23 -17.58 -2.65 1.31
CA GLU A 23 -18.76 -2.23 0.55
C GLU A 23 -19.88 -3.29 0.55
N TRP A 24 -19.53 -4.56 0.34
CA TRP A 24 -20.53 -5.62 0.08
C TRP A 24 -20.88 -6.46 1.30
N LEU A 25 -19.97 -6.52 2.29
CA LEU A 25 -20.13 -7.39 3.46
C LEU A 25 -20.16 -6.61 4.78
N ASP A 26 -20.07 -5.27 4.74
CA ASP A 26 -19.94 -4.37 5.89
C ASP A 26 -18.85 -4.87 6.88
N ARG A 27 -17.75 -5.32 6.34
CA ARG A 27 -16.70 -5.99 7.07
C ARG A 27 -15.32 -5.64 6.51
N TYR A 28 -14.37 -5.30 7.37
CA TYR A 28 -12.97 -5.12 6.97
C TYR A 28 -12.27 -6.44 6.68
N LEU A 29 -11.37 -6.41 5.69
CA LEU A 29 -10.39 -7.45 5.52
C LEU A 29 -9.29 -7.24 6.57
N ASP A 30 -9.26 -8.08 7.60
CA ASP A 30 -8.34 -8.01 8.74
C ASP A 30 -7.32 -9.16 8.76
N ASN A 31 -7.23 -9.92 7.67
CA ASN A 31 -6.30 -11.03 7.53
C ASN A 31 -4.86 -10.53 7.49
N ASP A 32 -3.98 -11.21 8.21
CA ASP A 32 -2.55 -11.10 8.00
C ASP A 32 -2.18 -11.58 6.59
N TYR A 33 -1.11 -11.01 6.02
CA TYR A 33 -0.65 -11.45 4.72
C TYR A 33 0.87 -11.45 4.57
N ILE A 34 1.34 -12.29 3.67
CA ILE A 34 2.74 -12.45 3.29
C ILE A 34 2.90 -12.05 1.82
N ASP A 35 3.85 -11.16 1.56
CA ASP A 35 4.20 -10.70 0.22
C ASP A 35 5.58 -11.20 -0.18
N THR A 36 5.64 -12.15 -1.12
CA THR A 36 6.90 -12.76 -1.57
C THR A 36 7.81 -11.76 -2.30
N LEU A 37 7.27 -10.70 -2.92
CA LEU A 37 8.08 -9.62 -3.48
C LEU A 37 8.92 -8.94 -2.38
N LYS A 38 8.33 -8.67 -1.22
CA LYS A 38 9.01 -8.03 -0.10
C LYS A 38 10.06 -8.94 0.53
N PHE A 39 9.74 -10.23 0.66
CA PHE A 39 10.71 -11.21 1.14
C PHE A 39 11.90 -11.32 0.19
N SER A 40 11.67 -11.40 -1.12
CA SER A 40 12.74 -11.52 -2.10
C SER A 40 13.65 -10.29 -2.14
N ASN A 41 13.10 -9.09 -2.05
CA ASN A 41 13.88 -7.85 -1.99
C ASN A 41 14.87 -7.82 -0.82
N LYS A 42 14.55 -8.50 0.28
CA LYS A 42 15.45 -8.61 1.43
C LYS A 42 16.39 -9.80 1.36
N ALA A 43 15.88 -10.91 0.89
CA ALA A 43 16.65 -12.16 0.83
C ALA A 43 17.67 -12.15 -0.29
N LEU A 44 17.36 -11.50 -1.39
CA LEU A 44 18.13 -11.50 -2.64
C LEU A 44 18.41 -10.06 -3.13
N PRO A 45 19.06 -9.19 -2.33
CA PRO A 45 19.23 -7.77 -2.67
C PRO A 45 20.00 -7.54 -3.96
N GLU A 46 20.81 -8.51 -4.39
CA GLU A 46 21.62 -8.44 -5.63
C GLU A 46 20.83 -8.88 -6.88
N LEU A 47 19.61 -9.40 -6.72
CA LEU A 47 18.80 -9.80 -7.86
C LEU A 47 18.30 -8.55 -8.60
N PRO A 48 18.55 -8.40 -9.91
CA PRO A 48 18.22 -7.17 -10.65
C PRO A 48 16.71 -6.96 -10.83
N SER A 49 15.92 -8.01 -10.70
CA SER A 49 14.45 -7.95 -10.80
C SER A 49 13.82 -8.95 -9.85
N HIS A 50 12.77 -8.50 -9.16
CA HIS A 50 12.02 -9.31 -8.20
C HIS A 50 10.61 -9.65 -8.70
N LYS A 51 10.39 -9.69 -10.01
CA LYS A 51 9.16 -10.24 -10.60
C LYS A 51 9.05 -11.72 -10.25
N LEU A 52 7.83 -12.22 -10.12
CA LEU A 52 7.58 -13.63 -9.76
C LEU A 52 8.36 -14.60 -10.66
N ALA A 53 8.38 -14.34 -11.98
CA ALA A 53 9.10 -15.15 -12.95
C ALA A 53 10.62 -15.15 -12.74
N ASP A 54 11.20 -14.00 -12.36
CA ASP A 54 12.65 -13.89 -12.16
C ASP A 54 13.09 -14.59 -10.87
N ILE A 55 12.29 -14.52 -9.83
CA ILE A 55 12.53 -15.25 -8.57
C ILE A 55 12.34 -16.74 -8.78
N ALA A 56 11.29 -17.15 -9.48
CA ALA A 56 11.07 -18.56 -9.82
C ALA A 56 12.25 -19.12 -10.62
N LYS A 57 12.76 -18.37 -11.59
CA LYS A 57 13.96 -18.73 -12.35
C LYS A 57 15.21 -18.84 -11.46
N TYR A 58 15.38 -17.94 -10.50
CA TYR A 58 16.50 -17.98 -9.56
C TYR A 58 16.55 -19.26 -8.73
N PHE A 59 15.36 -19.78 -8.34
CA PHE A 59 15.22 -21.02 -7.58
C PHE A 59 14.94 -22.27 -8.45
N ASP A 60 15.12 -22.19 -9.77
CA ASP A 60 14.85 -23.29 -10.72
C ASP A 60 13.41 -23.85 -10.62
N ILE A 61 12.44 -22.99 -10.27
CA ILE A 61 11.03 -23.36 -10.20
C ILE A 61 10.42 -23.36 -11.60
N GLU A 62 9.91 -24.52 -12.04
CA GLU A 62 9.25 -24.66 -13.34
C GLU A 62 7.91 -23.91 -13.34
N GLN A 63 7.75 -22.96 -14.28
CA GLN A 63 6.51 -22.24 -14.47
C GLN A 63 5.69 -22.87 -15.60
N LYS A 64 4.69 -23.66 -15.23
CA LYS A 64 3.72 -24.21 -16.19
C LYS A 64 2.60 -23.21 -16.40
N GLU A 65 2.33 -22.82 -17.65
CA GLU A 65 1.22 -21.93 -18.01
C GLU A 65 1.24 -20.55 -17.30
N ALA A 66 2.38 -19.85 -17.32
CA ALA A 66 2.50 -18.49 -16.80
C ALA A 66 1.34 -17.58 -17.29
N HIS A 67 0.95 -16.62 -16.46
CA HIS A 67 -0.20 -15.71 -16.67
C HIS A 67 -1.59 -16.36 -16.52
N ARG A 68 -1.68 -17.52 -15.90
CA ARG A 68 -2.93 -18.08 -15.41
C ARG A 68 -2.97 -17.99 -13.89
N ALA A 69 -4.02 -17.39 -13.34
CA ALA A 69 -4.14 -17.08 -11.92
C ALA A 69 -3.78 -18.26 -10.99
N LEU A 70 -4.27 -19.48 -11.29
CA LEU A 70 -3.96 -20.66 -10.49
C LEU A 70 -2.51 -21.12 -10.60
N ALA A 71 -1.90 -20.99 -11.79
CA ALA A 71 -0.49 -21.31 -11.99
C ALA A 71 0.40 -20.31 -11.26
N ASP A 72 0.07 -19.03 -11.33
CA ASP A 72 0.79 -17.97 -10.60
C ASP A 72 0.66 -18.14 -9.07
N CYS A 73 -0.50 -18.55 -8.56
CA CYS A 73 -0.67 -18.90 -7.15
C CYS A 73 0.23 -20.08 -6.72
N ARG A 74 0.35 -21.12 -7.54
CA ARG A 74 1.24 -22.27 -7.27
C ARG A 74 2.70 -21.83 -7.30
N THR A 75 3.11 -21.08 -8.32
CA THR A 75 4.46 -20.52 -8.41
C THR A 75 4.78 -19.64 -7.20
N THR A 76 3.84 -18.80 -6.76
CA THR A 76 4.00 -17.96 -5.56
C THR A 76 4.21 -18.79 -4.30
N LEU A 77 3.48 -19.90 -4.15
CA LEU A 77 3.65 -20.81 -3.01
C LEU A 77 5.04 -21.48 -3.01
N GLU A 78 5.49 -21.97 -4.17
CA GLU A 78 6.82 -22.58 -4.26
C GLU A 78 7.93 -21.54 -4.01
N VAL A 79 7.83 -20.36 -4.63
CA VAL A 79 8.73 -19.22 -4.36
C VAL A 79 8.78 -18.87 -2.87
N TYR A 80 7.64 -18.88 -2.18
CA TYR A 80 7.60 -18.62 -0.74
C TYR A 80 8.36 -19.69 0.06
N LYS A 81 8.22 -20.96 -0.30
CA LYS A 81 8.91 -22.08 0.37
C LYS A 81 10.42 -21.96 0.22
N GLU A 82 10.89 -21.72 -1.01
CA GLU A 82 12.31 -21.56 -1.32
C GLU A 82 12.91 -20.31 -0.65
N LEU A 83 12.22 -19.17 -0.72
CA LEU A 83 12.65 -17.94 -0.01
C LEU A 83 12.75 -18.18 1.50
N LYS A 84 11.79 -18.89 2.09
CA LYS A 84 11.81 -19.20 3.51
C LYS A 84 12.99 -20.09 3.90
N ALA A 85 13.27 -21.13 3.11
CA ALA A 85 14.43 -22.01 3.30
C ALA A 85 15.72 -21.21 3.17
N PHE A 86 15.87 -20.42 2.10
CA PHE A 86 17.03 -19.59 1.83
C PHE A 86 17.31 -18.59 2.97
N ILE A 87 16.27 -17.95 3.49
CA ILE A 87 16.38 -16.99 4.60
C ILE A 87 16.91 -17.68 5.87
N VAL A 88 16.42 -18.88 6.16
CA VAL A 88 16.84 -19.66 7.34
C VAL A 88 18.28 -20.13 7.17
N GLU A 89 18.63 -20.73 6.04
CA GLU A 89 19.96 -21.27 5.74
C GLU A 89 21.04 -20.18 5.76
N ASN A 90 20.73 -19.01 5.26
CA ASN A 90 21.66 -17.87 5.19
C ASN A 90 21.58 -16.96 6.43
N ASN A 91 20.81 -17.30 7.45
CA ASN A 91 20.61 -16.50 8.66
C ASN A 91 20.23 -15.04 8.36
N ILE A 92 19.39 -14.80 7.36
CA ILE A 92 19.01 -13.45 6.92
C ILE A 92 18.10 -12.80 7.94
N ASN A 93 18.55 -11.70 8.51
CA ASN A 93 17.74 -10.92 9.45
C ASN A 93 16.74 -10.04 8.73
N LEU A 94 15.52 -10.50 8.57
CA LEU A 94 14.43 -9.75 7.93
C LEU A 94 14.07 -8.45 8.68
N LYS A 95 14.44 -8.33 9.96
CA LYS A 95 14.20 -7.12 10.77
C LYS A 95 15.32 -6.08 10.63
N ALA A 96 16.47 -6.46 10.08
CA ALA A 96 17.56 -5.52 9.86
C ALA A 96 17.09 -4.43 8.88
N PRO A 97 17.41 -3.14 9.14
CA PRO A 97 17.18 -2.11 8.16
C PRO A 97 17.93 -2.46 6.86
N ALA A 98 17.26 -2.28 5.72
CA ALA A 98 17.95 -2.43 4.44
C ALA A 98 19.19 -1.51 4.44
N GLN A 99 20.34 -2.03 4.01
CA GLN A 99 21.54 -1.20 3.80
C GLN A 99 21.19 -0.17 2.72
N ARG A 100 20.88 1.04 3.16
CA ARG A 100 20.59 2.15 2.25
C ARG A 100 21.91 2.78 1.84
N MET A 101 22.17 2.85 0.53
CA MET A 101 23.05 3.89 0.04
C MET A 101 22.47 5.23 0.52
N ASN A 102 23.30 6.04 1.19
CA ASN A 102 22.94 7.38 1.67
C ASN A 102 22.77 8.35 0.47
N ILE A 103 21.73 8.12 -0.33
CA ILE A 103 21.29 9.10 -1.32
C ILE A 103 20.39 10.07 -0.56
N PRO A 104 20.75 11.35 -0.46
CA PRO A 104 19.87 12.34 0.17
C PRO A 104 18.54 12.36 -0.56
N LYS A 105 17.49 11.87 0.09
CA LYS A 105 16.15 12.02 -0.47
C LYS A 105 15.69 13.45 -0.22
N PRO A 106 15.12 14.12 -1.24
CA PRO A 106 14.48 15.42 -1.02
C PRO A 106 13.44 15.25 0.09
N GLN A 107 13.41 16.21 1.01
CA GLN A 107 12.42 16.21 2.09
C GLN A 107 11.02 16.29 1.46
N PRO A 108 10.10 15.39 1.80
CA PRO A 108 8.75 15.45 1.26
C PRO A 108 8.10 16.76 1.71
N LYS A 109 7.45 17.44 0.76
CA LYS A 109 6.67 18.65 1.09
C LYS A 109 5.59 18.30 2.11
N ARG A 110 5.37 19.20 3.07
CA ARG A 110 4.30 19.05 4.04
C ARG A 110 2.95 19.40 3.40
N ALA A 111 1.89 18.84 3.94
CA ALA A 111 0.52 19.13 3.47
C ALA A 111 0.21 20.63 3.35
N LYS A 112 0.66 21.42 4.31
CA LYS A 112 0.47 22.89 4.36
C LYS A 112 1.22 23.67 3.27
N ASP A 113 2.24 23.07 2.67
CA ASP A 113 3.09 23.75 1.66
C ASP A 113 2.52 23.51 0.24
N ILE A 114 1.47 22.72 0.13
CA ILE A 114 0.79 22.43 -1.13
C ILE A 114 -0.55 23.17 -1.14
N VAL A 115 -0.60 24.23 -1.94
CA VAL A 115 -1.76 25.09 -2.09
C VAL A 115 -2.23 25.09 -3.54
N SER A 116 -3.53 25.26 -3.73
CA SER A 116 -4.10 25.44 -5.07
C SER A 116 -3.86 26.85 -5.60
N GLU A 117 -3.69 26.96 -6.91
CA GLU A 117 -3.74 28.25 -7.63
C GLU A 117 -5.18 28.63 -8.01
N ASN A 118 -6.13 27.70 -7.91
CA ASN A 118 -7.54 27.94 -8.18
C ASN A 118 -8.17 28.80 -7.08
N THR A 119 -9.00 29.77 -7.50
CA THR A 119 -9.77 30.64 -6.60
C THR A 119 -11.24 30.27 -6.52
N GLU A 120 -11.72 29.50 -7.50
CA GLU A 120 -13.12 29.03 -7.56
C GLU A 120 -13.17 27.52 -7.55
N PHE A 121 -14.07 26.96 -6.74
CA PHE A 121 -14.22 25.52 -6.56
C PHE A 121 -15.67 25.10 -6.74
N ASN A 122 -15.89 23.95 -7.38
CA ASN A 122 -17.20 23.32 -7.39
C ASN A 122 -17.49 22.71 -6.01
N GLN A 123 -18.34 23.37 -5.24
CA GLN A 123 -18.69 22.96 -3.87
C GLN A 123 -19.53 21.67 -3.80
N SER A 124 -20.06 21.20 -4.93
CA SER A 124 -20.85 19.96 -4.99
C SER A 124 -19.99 18.72 -5.20
N ASN A 125 -18.68 18.85 -5.43
CA ASN A 125 -17.83 17.67 -5.59
C ASN A 125 -17.52 16.97 -4.27
N ALA A 126 -17.26 15.66 -4.31
CA ALA A 126 -17.02 14.82 -3.14
C ALA A 126 -15.74 15.17 -2.36
N VAL A 127 -14.81 15.93 -2.97
CA VAL A 127 -13.50 16.31 -2.39
C VAL A 127 -13.59 17.66 -1.67
N PHE A 128 -14.52 18.53 -2.07
CA PHE A 128 -14.61 19.89 -1.53
C PHE A 128 -14.78 19.92 -0.01
N GLY A 129 -13.89 20.65 0.67
CA GLY A 129 -13.90 20.80 2.12
C GLY A 129 -13.50 19.55 2.91
N LYS A 130 -13.23 18.42 2.26
CA LYS A 130 -12.83 17.17 2.91
C LYS A 130 -11.33 17.13 3.17
N VAL A 131 -10.96 16.52 4.30
CA VAL A 131 -9.56 16.37 4.74
C VAL A 131 -9.02 15.01 4.33
N PHE A 132 -7.98 15.01 3.51
CA PHE A 132 -7.29 13.82 3.02
C PHE A 132 -5.94 13.65 3.71
N VAL A 133 -5.64 12.41 4.09
CA VAL A 133 -4.32 12.01 4.61
C VAL A 133 -3.83 10.83 3.80
N PHE A 134 -2.56 10.85 3.39
CA PHE A 134 -1.96 9.79 2.60
C PHE A 134 -0.99 8.95 3.45
N THR A 135 -1.00 7.64 3.25
CA THR A 135 -0.05 6.69 3.85
C THR A 135 0.45 5.70 2.79
N GLY A 136 1.67 5.23 2.93
CA GLY A 136 2.32 4.43 1.89
C GLY A 136 2.78 5.28 0.71
N THR A 137 3.32 4.63 -0.32
CA THR A 137 3.74 5.23 -1.58
C THR A 137 2.66 4.95 -2.61
N LEU A 138 2.29 5.97 -3.38
CA LEU A 138 1.34 5.83 -4.47
C LEU A 138 2.06 5.27 -5.70
N GLU A 139 1.36 4.44 -6.47
CA GLU A 139 1.92 3.75 -7.63
C GLU A 139 1.85 4.60 -8.90
N LYS A 140 0.71 5.27 -9.14
CA LYS A 140 0.43 5.99 -10.39
C LYS A 140 0.89 7.45 -10.39
N MET A 141 1.07 8.06 -9.22
CA MET A 141 1.53 9.44 -9.10
C MET A 141 2.30 9.67 -7.81
N SER A 142 3.08 10.72 -7.74
CA SER A 142 3.74 11.12 -6.50
C SER A 142 2.71 11.59 -5.46
N ARG A 143 3.07 11.49 -4.17
CA ARG A 143 2.22 12.02 -3.10
C ARG A 143 1.96 13.52 -3.26
N GLU A 144 2.94 14.27 -3.75
CA GLU A 144 2.79 15.71 -4.01
C GLU A 144 1.74 15.98 -5.07
N GLU A 145 1.75 15.23 -6.18
CA GLU A 145 0.73 15.34 -7.24
C GLU A 145 -0.66 14.98 -6.72
N ALA A 146 -0.79 13.91 -5.94
CA ALA A 146 -2.06 13.53 -5.32
C ALA A 146 -2.59 14.64 -4.41
N MET A 147 -1.72 15.19 -3.55
CA MET A 147 -2.06 16.29 -2.65
C MET A 147 -2.46 17.57 -3.43
N ARG A 148 -1.80 17.84 -4.56
CA ARG A 148 -2.15 18.95 -5.44
C ARG A 148 -3.54 18.78 -6.04
N LYS A 149 -3.85 17.59 -6.56
CA LYS A 149 -5.20 17.28 -7.07
C LYS A 149 -6.29 17.50 -6.01
N VAL A 150 -6.03 17.11 -4.76
CA VAL A 150 -6.97 17.35 -3.65
C VAL A 150 -7.22 18.85 -3.45
N VAL A 151 -6.17 19.68 -3.36
CA VAL A 151 -6.36 21.13 -3.14
C VAL A 151 -6.96 21.83 -4.36
N ASP A 152 -6.65 21.37 -5.58
CA ASP A 152 -7.20 21.91 -6.81
C ASP A 152 -8.70 21.64 -6.96
N LEU A 153 -9.23 20.63 -6.26
CA LEU A 153 -10.65 20.33 -6.13
C LEU A 153 -11.30 20.96 -4.87
N GLY A 154 -10.56 21.81 -4.14
CA GLY A 154 -11.04 22.47 -2.93
C GLY A 154 -11.01 21.61 -1.67
N GLY A 155 -10.32 20.47 -1.71
CA GLY A 155 -10.05 19.64 -0.54
C GLY A 155 -8.87 20.16 0.30
N ILE A 156 -8.63 19.51 1.43
CA ILE A 156 -7.62 19.89 2.42
C ILE A 156 -6.69 18.71 2.64
N ASN A 157 -5.37 18.94 2.60
CA ASN A 157 -4.40 17.91 2.93
C ASN A 157 -4.02 17.94 4.41
N GLY A 158 -3.83 16.76 5.01
CA GLY A 158 -3.31 16.58 6.36
C GLY A 158 -2.06 15.72 6.40
N ASP A 159 -1.08 16.09 7.23
CA ASP A 159 0.13 15.28 7.43
C ASP A 159 -0.13 14.05 8.32
N ASN A 160 -1.10 14.15 9.22
CA ASN A 160 -1.45 13.10 10.19
C ASN A 160 -2.96 12.90 10.27
N VAL A 161 -3.35 11.67 10.64
CA VAL A 161 -4.75 11.35 10.93
C VAL A 161 -5.18 12.05 12.22
N THR A 162 -6.29 12.79 12.13
CA THR A 162 -6.91 13.53 13.23
C THR A 162 -8.41 13.32 13.22
N LYS A 163 -9.12 13.85 14.21
CA LYS A 163 -10.59 13.83 14.25
C LYS A 163 -11.27 14.57 13.08
N LYS A 164 -10.52 15.40 12.37
CA LYS A 164 -11.02 16.15 11.19
C LYS A 164 -10.75 15.43 9.87
N THR A 165 -10.03 14.30 9.90
CA THR A 165 -9.70 13.54 8.69
C THR A 165 -10.95 12.84 8.19
N ASN A 166 -11.30 13.07 6.92
CA ASN A 166 -12.41 12.38 6.25
C ASN A 166 -11.92 11.17 5.45
N PHE A 167 -10.75 11.28 4.81
CA PHE A 167 -10.21 10.19 4.01
C PHE A 167 -8.77 9.87 4.39
N LEU A 168 -8.49 8.60 4.65
CA LEU A 168 -7.14 8.05 4.67
C LEU A 168 -6.91 7.24 3.39
N VAL A 169 -6.05 7.75 2.51
CA VAL A 169 -5.67 7.08 1.27
C VAL A 169 -4.46 6.18 1.50
N ILE A 170 -4.58 4.90 1.16
CA ILE A 170 -3.51 3.91 1.26
C ILE A 170 -2.90 3.69 -0.11
N GLY A 171 -1.62 4.00 -0.26
CA GLY A 171 -0.87 3.76 -1.50
C GLY A 171 -0.54 2.28 -1.70
N ASN A 172 -0.53 1.88 -2.97
CA ASN A 172 -0.33 0.49 -3.41
C ASN A 172 1.14 0.09 -3.59
N ASP A 173 2.09 1.04 -3.63
CA ASP A 173 3.49 0.73 -3.93
C ASP A 173 4.11 -0.22 -2.90
N PRO A 174 4.51 -1.42 -3.33
CA PRO A 174 5.10 -2.45 -2.48
C PRO A 174 6.52 -2.10 -2.00
N THR A 175 7.18 -1.13 -2.64
CA THR A 175 8.58 -0.78 -2.33
C THR A 175 8.72 0.14 -1.13
N SER A 176 7.61 0.63 -0.58
CA SER A 176 7.64 1.54 0.56
C SER A 176 8.15 0.83 1.82
N ASN A 177 9.27 1.35 2.34
CA ASN A 177 10.06 0.77 3.44
C ASN A 177 9.36 0.66 4.81
N ASN A 178 8.12 1.11 4.95
CA ASN A 178 7.38 1.06 6.21
C ASN A 178 6.80 -0.33 6.53
N TYR A 179 6.95 -1.27 5.61
CA TYR A 179 6.27 -2.56 5.64
C TYR A 179 6.99 -3.68 6.39
N TYR A 180 8.32 -3.60 6.51
CA TYR A 180 9.09 -4.71 7.08
C TYR A 180 8.95 -4.88 8.59
N GLY A 181 8.49 -3.84 9.30
CA GLY A 181 8.12 -3.95 10.72
C GLY A 181 6.67 -4.43 10.93
N ALA A 182 5.86 -4.37 9.89
CA ALA A 182 4.43 -4.58 9.95
C ALA A 182 4.00 -6.03 9.66
N VAL A 183 4.78 -6.79 8.92
CA VAL A 183 4.50 -8.23 8.65
C VAL A 183 4.41 -9.06 9.95
N LEU A 184 4.90 -8.52 11.07
CA LEU A 184 4.82 -9.14 12.40
C LEU A 184 3.78 -8.48 13.33
N LYS A 185 3.06 -7.46 12.84
CA LYS A 185 2.00 -6.74 13.54
C LYS A 185 0.95 -6.26 12.55
N ASP A 186 0.00 -7.09 12.19
CA ASP A 186 -1.19 -6.75 11.39
C ASP A 186 -1.01 -6.05 10.01
N GLY A 187 0.21 -5.84 9.53
CA GLY A 187 0.49 -5.21 8.23
C GLY A 187 0.11 -3.73 8.08
N LYS A 188 -0.49 -3.12 9.10
CA LYS A 188 -1.09 -1.78 9.03
C LYS A 188 -0.12 -0.67 9.44
N SER A 189 -0.16 0.46 8.76
CA SER A 189 0.60 1.65 9.14
C SER A 189 0.05 2.26 10.45
N SER A 190 0.87 3.05 11.15
CA SER A 190 0.40 3.79 12.34
C SER A 190 -0.76 4.74 12.03
N LYS A 191 -0.81 5.30 10.81
CA LYS A 191 -1.92 6.14 10.34
C LYS A 191 -3.18 5.31 10.14
N GLN A 192 -3.06 4.12 9.57
CA GLN A 192 -4.18 3.22 9.34
C GLN A 192 -4.81 2.77 10.66
N ARG A 193 -4.00 2.27 11.61
CA ARG A 193 -4.51 1.92 12.96
C ARG A 193 -5.24 3.06 13.63
N LYS A 194 -4.70 4.27 13.52
CA LYS A 194 -5.32 5.45 14.11
C LYS A 194 -6.63 5.83 13.41
N ALA A 195 -6.72 5.66 12.09
CA ALA A 195 -7.96 5.90 11.35
C ALA A 195 -9.05 4.88 11.73
N GLU A 196 -8.69 3.59 11.83
CA GLU A 196 -9.59 2.54 12.30
C GLU A 196 -10.08 2.79 13.72
N GLU A 197 -9.18 3.21 14.64
CA GLU A 197 -9.56 3.60 16.00
C GLU A 197 -10.57 4.75 16.00
N TYR A 198 -10.38 5.76 15.17
CA TYR A 198 -11.32 6.87 15.07
C TYR A 198 -12.66 6.45 14.46
N LYS A 199 -12.64 5.57 13.44
CA LYS A 199 -13.86 5.03 12.84
C LYS A 199 -14.68 4.22 13.86
N LEU A 200 -14.02 3.35 14.64
CA LEU A 200 -14.66 2.60 15.72
C LEU A 200 -15.28 3.51 16.81
N LYS A 201 -14.76 4.73 16.97
CA LYS A 201 -15.31 5.75 17.88
C LYS A 201 -16.42 6.59 17.24
N GLY A 202 -16.92 6.21 16.06
CA GLY A 202 -18.01 6.89 15.38
C GLY A 202 -17.59 8.17 14.62
N GLN A 203 -16.30 8.35 14.32
CA GLN A 203 -15.84 9.45 13.46
C GLN A 203 -16.16 9.15 12.00
N ASP A 204 -16.52 10.19 11.25
CA ASP A 204 -16.75 10.15 9.80
C ASP A 204 -15.39 10.13 9.06
N ILE A 205 -14.73 8.99 9.12
CA ILE A 205 -13.46 8.75 8.41
C ILE A 205 -13.58 7.50 7.55
N GLU A 206 -13.23 7.64 6.28
CA GLU A 206 -13.12 6.54 5.33
C GLU A 206 -11.66 6.19 5.08
N ILE A 207 -11.39 4.89 5.03
CA ILE A 207 -10.07 4.36 4.70
C ILE A 207 -10.21 3.76 3.32
N ILE A 208 -9.55 4.38 2.33
CA ILE A 208 -9.71 4.05 0.92
C ILE A 208 -8.37 3.65 0.29
N SER A 209 -8.44 2.81 -0.72
CA SER A 209 -7.28 2.50 -1.55
C SER A 209 -6.91 3.65 -2.47
N GLU A 210 -5.69 3.62 -2.97
CA GLU A 210 -5.24 4.51 -4.04
C GLU A 210 -6.15 4.44 -5.28
N ASN A 211 -6.64 3.25 -5.62
CA ASN A 211 -7.50 3.08 -6.79
C ASN A 211 -8.85 3.77 -6.63
N LEU A 212 -9.46 3.65 -5.44
CA LEU A 212 -10.71 4.37 -5.16
C LEU A 212 -10.50 5.88 -5.10
N PHE A 213 -9.36 6.34 -4.56
CA PHE A 213 -8.99 7.75 -4.61
C PHE A 213 -8.92 8.27 -6.06
N TYR A 214 -8.28 7.55 -6.99
CA TYR A 214 -8.24 7.94 -8.40
C TYR A 214 -9.62 8.02 -9.02
N LYS A 215 -10.47 7.03 -8.75
CA LYS A 215 -11.86 7.06 -9.24
C LYS A 215 -12.61 8.30 -8.74
N ILE A 216 -12.49 8.64 -7.46
CA ILE A 216 -13.14 9.83 -6.88
C ILE A 216 -12.68 11.12 -7.59
N ILE A 217 -11.38 11.27 -7.89
CA ILE A 217 -10.88 12.49 -8.54
C ILE A 217 -11.12 12.51 -10.05
N GLU A 218 -11.20 11.35 -10.73
CA GLU A 218 -11.51 11.23 -12.16
C GLU A 218 -12.99 11.50 -12.45
N ASP A 219 -13.90 11.06 -11.61
CA ASP A 219 -15.35 11.31 -11.74
C ASP A 219 -15.73 12.80 -11.60
N ILE A 220 -14.80 13.64 -11.14
CA ILE A 220 -15.01 15.09 -10.91
C ILE A 220 -14.39 15.94 -12.05
N THR A 221 -13.46 15.37 -12.81
CA THR A 221 -12.71 16.08 -13.86
C THR A 221 -13.38 15.92 -15.20
#